data_789ad2b2cfb4edf0c4a51ca9d774189e
#
_entry.id   789ad2b2cfb4edf0c4a51ca9d774189e
#
_cell.length_a   1.000
_cell.length_b   1.000
_cell.length_c   1.000
_cell.angle_alpha   90.00
_cell.angle_beta   90.00
_cell.angle_gamma   90.00
#
_symmetry.space_group_name_H-M   'P 1'
#
loop_
_entity.id
_entity.type
_entity.pdbx_description
1 polymer ?
#
loop_
_entity_poly.entity_id
_entity_poly.type
_entity_poly.pdbx_seq_one_letter_code
_entity_poly.pdbx_strand_id
1 'polypeptide(L)'
;MAKRTTKKETAKRRANNPNVIGLHSEVIEQPITQTLEVNYMPYAMSTNVSRAFPEIDGFKPSHRKLLYTMYKMGLLTGARQKSANIVGQTMKLNPHGDAAIYETMVRLATGNEALLTPFVDSKGNFGKYYSGDMSYAASRYTEAKLSPICAEVFK
;
A
#
# COMPACT_ATOMS: atom_id res chain seq x y z
N MET A 1 -16.14 51.62 -16.69
CA MET A 1 -14.78 51.21 -17.13
C MET A 1 -13.99 50.72 -15.92
N ALA A 2 -13.78 49.43 -15.76
CA ALA A 2 -13.00 48.86 -14.66
C ALA A 2 -11.50 49.08 -14.95
N LYS A 3 -10.77 49.81 -14.05
CA LYS A 3 -9.33 49.99 -14.15
C LYS A 3 -8.63 48.62 -14.05
N ARG A 4 -7.92 48.25 -15.11
CA ARG A 4 -7.07 47.03 -15.16
C ARG A 4 -5.89 47.24 -14.23
N THR A 5 -5.93 46.70 -13.03
CA THR A 5 -4.80 46.73 -12.08
C THR A 5 -3.63 45.95 -12.65
N THR A 6 -2.45 46.59 -12.66
CA THR A 6 -1.23 45.97 -13.18
C THR A 6 -0.75 44.83 -12.26
N LYS A 7 -0.07 43.82 -12.83
CA LYS A 7 0.48 42.65 -12.10
C LYS A 7 1.29 43.03 -10.84
N LYS A 8 1.97 44.22 -10.89
CA LYS A 8 2.72 44.77 -9.75
C LYS A 8 1.83 45.27 -8.59
N GLU A 9 0.64 45.82 -8.87
CA GLU A 9 -0.30 46.26 -7.83
C GLU A 9 -1.01 45.09 -7.13
N THR A 10 -1.31 44.02 -7.86
CA THR A 10 -1.87 42.80 -7.27
C THR A 10 -0.86 42.08 -6.40
N ALA A 11 0.41 42.04 -6.75
CA ALA A 11 1.49 41.50 -5.93
C ALA A 11 1.69 42.29 -4.63
N LYS A 12 1.69 43.65 -4.71
CA LYS A 12 1.79 44.53 -3.53
C LYS A 12 0.60 44.40 -2.57
N ARG A 13 -0.63 44.20 -3.08
CA ARG A 13 -1.83 43.96 -2.26
C ARG A 13 -1.80 42.62 -1.54
N ARG A 14 -1.24 41.57 -2.17
CA ARG A 14 -1.04 40.24 -1.54
C ARG A 14 0.02 40.30 -0.45
N ALA A 15 1.08 41.06 -0.64
CA ALA A 15 2.16 41.21 0.35
C ALA A 15 1.71 41.88 1.66
N ASN A 16 0.63 42.69 1.65
CA ASN A 16 0.14 43.41 2.83
C ASN A 16 -1.04 42.71 3.56
N ASN A 17 -1.37 41.46 3.21
CA ASN A 17 -2.44 40.73 3.90
C ASN A 17 -1.85 39.89 5.05
N PRO A 18 -2.09 40.27 6.34
CA PRO A 18 -1.51 39.61 7.49
C PRO A 18 -1.98 38.15 7.70
N ASN A 19 -3.03 37.74 6.97
CA ASN A 19 -3.59 36.38 7.07
C ASN A 19 -3.02 35.43 6.02
N VAL A 20 -2.08 35.84 5.18
CA VAL A 20 -1.43 34.98 4.18
C VAL A 20 -0.15 34.41 4.77
N ILE A 21 -0.14 33.16 5.07
CA ILE A 21 1.04 32.41 5.50
C ILE A 21 2.04 32.41 4.32
N GLY A 22 3.30 32.80 4.57
CA GLY A 22 4.34 32.84 3.53
C GLY A 22 4.55 34.20 2.86
N LEU A 23 4.18 35.30 3.53
CA LEU A 23 4.37 36.69 3.05
C LEU A 23 5.80 37.06 2.64
N HIS A 24 6.79 36.32 3.08
CA HIS A 24 8.21 36.51 2.75
C HIS A 24 8.72 35.44 1.74
N SER A 25 7.84 34.67 1.12
CA SER A 25 8.23 33.72 0.10
C SER A 25 8.52 34.41 -1.21
N GLU A 26 9.68 34.18 -1.77
CA GLU A 26 10.04 34.60 -3.13
C GLU A 26 9.26 33.80 -4.15
N VAL A 27 8.59 34.46 -5.09
CA VAL A 27 7.90 33.80 -6.20
C VAL A 27 8.89 33.60 -7.33
N ILE A 28 9.31 32.38 -7.53
CA ILE A 28 10.21 31.97 -8.62
C ILE A 28 9.36 31.55 -9.82
N GLU A 29 9.62 32.10 -10.99
CA GLU A 29 9.04 31.63 -12.25
C GLU A 29 9.84 30.41 -12.72
N GLN A 30 9.18 29.26 -12.81
CA GLN A 30 9.81 28.00 -13.22
C GLN A 30 8.99 27.35 -14.36
N PRO A 31 9.64 26.83 -15.42
CA PRO A 31 8.97 26.06 -16.46
C PRO A 31 8.26 24.86 -15.88
N ILE A 32 7.06 24.53 -16.39
CA ILE A 32 6.29 23.37 -15.94
C ILE A 32 7.04 22.05 -16.13
N THR A 33 7.86 21.93 -17.17
CA THR A 33 8.71 20.78 -17.43
C THR A 33 9.70 20.54 -16.30
N GLN A 34 10.39 21.59 -15.86
CA GLN A 34 11.34 21.50 -14.74
C GLN A 34 10.63 21.18 -13.42
N THR A 35 9.44 21.73 -13.20
CA THR A 35 8.64 21.41 -12.01
C THR A 35 8.22 19.95 -12.01
N LEU A 36 7.83 19.39 -13.16
CA LEU A 36 7.49 17.99 -13.29
C LEU A 36 8.71 17.08 -13.05
N GLU A 37 9.85 17.40 -13.65
CA GLU A 37 11.07 16.60 -13.46
C GLU A 37 11.51 16.58 -11.99
N VAL A 38 11.56 17.73 -11.34
CA VAL A 38 12.05 17.83 -9.95
C VAL A 38 11.06 17.27 -8.92
N ASN A 39 9.76 17.51 -9.11
CA ASN A 39 8.75 17.16 -8.11
C ASN A 39 8.02 15.85 -8.40
N TYR A 40 7.73 15.55 -9.68
CA TYR A 40 6.98 14.37 -10.04
C TYR A 40 7.85 13.10 -10.14
N MET A 41 9.09 13.21 -10.60
CA MET A 41 9.98 12.06 -10.72
C MET A 41 10.27 11.38 -9.37
N PRO A 42 10.58 12.11 -8.28
CA PRO A 42 10.72 11.49 -6.97
C PRO A 42 9.44 10.79 -6.49
N TYR A 43 8.26 11.37 -6.77
CA TYR A 43 6.98 10.74 -6.46
C TYR A 43 6.78 9.45 -7.26
N ALA A 44 7.00 9.48 -8.57
CA ALA A 44 6.87 8.30 -9.43
C ALA A 44 7.84 7.18 -9.03
N MET A 45 9.09 7.52 -8.74
CA MET A 45 10.09 6.57 -8.25
C MET A 45 9.70 5.99 -6.89
N SER A 46 9.25 6.81 -5.96
CA SER A 46 8.77 6.37 -4.65
C SER A 46 7.60 5.39 -4.78
N THR A 47 6.62 5.69 -5.63
CA THR A 47 5.47 4.82 -5.85
C THR A 47 5.89 3.48 -6.47
N ASN A 48 6.80 3.50 -7.42
CA ASN A 48 7.31 2.28 -8.05
C ASN A 48 8.05 1.40 -7.04
N VAL A 49 9.03 1.96 -6.33
CA VAL A 49 9.87 1.21 -5.38
C VAL A 49 9.08 0.74 -4.16
N SER A 50 8.20 1.58 -3.61
CA SER A 50 7.49 1.26 -2.37
C SER A 50 6.20 0.45 -2.55
N ARG A 51 5.72 0.29 -3.79
CA ARG A 51 4.41 -0.34 -4.04
C ARG A 51 4.39 -1.29 -5.23
N ALA A 52 4.86 -0.85 -6.41
CA ALA A 52 4.58 -1.54 -7.66
C ALA A 52 5.58 -2.66 -7.96
N PHE A 53 6.87 -2.44 -7.74
CA PHE A 53 7.88 -3.41 -8.09
C PHE A 53 8.09 -4.45 -6.99
N PRO A 54 8.11 -5.75 -7.36
CA PRO A 54 8.57 -6.79 -6.46
C PRO A 54 10.11 -6.69 -6.30
N GLU A 55 10.60 -7.16 -5.16
CA GLU A 55 12.03 -7.38 -4.99
C GLU A 55 12.49 -8.69 -5.68
N ILE A 56 13.78 -9.02 -5.55
CA ILE A 56 14.38 -10.19 -6.21
C ILE A 56 13.72 -11.52 -5.86
N ASP A 57 13.08 -11.60 -4.71
CA ASP A 57 12.32 -12.77 -4.23
C ASP A 57 10.86 -12.79 -4.72
N GLY A 58 10.45 -11.82 -5.53
CA GLY A 58 9.10 -11.70 -6.08
C GLY A 58 8.08 -11.06 -5.14
N PHE A 59 8.44 -10.72 -3.90
CA PHE A 59 7.51 -10.09 -2.98
C PHE A 59 7.44 -8.58 -3.14
N LYS A 60 6.23 -8.07 -3.18
CA LYS A 60 5.95 -6.64 -3.04
C LYS A 60 5.97 -6.24 -1.56
N PRO A 61 6.17 -4.97 -1.23
CA PRO A 61 6.17 -4.50 0.16
C PRO A 61 4.91 -4.85 0.95
N SER A 62 3.74 -4.90 0.30
CA SER A 62 2.48 -5.32 0.93
C SER A 62 2.50 -6.79 1.37
N HIS A 63 3.06 -7.68 0.54
CA HIS A 63 3.23 -9.09 0.85
C HIS A 63 4.15 -9.27 2.07
N ARG A 64 5.28 -8.57 2.09
CA ARG A 64 6.24 -8.61 3.21
C ARG A 64 5.61 -8.16 4.53
N LYS A 65 4.87 -7.06 4.51
CA LYS A 65 4.19 -6.54 5.71
C LYS A 65 3.19 -7.54 6.27
N LEU A 66 2.44 -8.21 5.41
CA LEU A 66 1.48 -9.24 5.82
C LEU A 66 2.20 -10.46 6.42
N LEU A 67 3.17 -11.03 5.70
CA LEU A 67 3.92 -12.21 6.16
C LEU A 67 4.67 -11.91 7.47
N TYR A 68 5.31 -10.73 7.56
CA TYR A 68 6.00 -10.29 8.78
C TYR A 68 5.04 -10.16 9.98
N THR A 69 3.85 -9.61 9.76
CA THR A 69 2.82 -9.53 10.83
C THR A 69 2.42 -10.91 11.30
N MET A 70 2.16 -11.83 10.36
CA MET A 70 1.81 -13.20 10.69
C MET A 70 2.95 -13.91 11.46
N TYR A 71 4.19 -13.67 11.05
CA TYR A 71 5.37 -14.20 11.76
C TYR A 71 5.46 -13.65 13.19
N LYS A 72 5.30 -12.34 13.37
CA LYS A 72 5.27 -11.68 14.69
C LYS A 72 4.16 -12.18 15.60
N MET A 73 3.03 -12.59 15.03
CA MET A 73 1.92 -13.22 15.75
C MET A 73 2.19 -14.68 16.13
N GLY A 74 3.35 -15.23 15.77
CA GLY A 74 3.72 -16.64 16.05
C GLY A 74 2.97 -17.65 15.22
N LEU A 75 2.42 -17.28 14.07
CA LEU A 75 1.59 -18.15 13.23
C LEU A 75 2.40 -19.14 12.40
N LEU A 76 3.71 -19.20 12.54
CA LEU A 76 4.55 -20.20 11.89
C LEU A 76 4.38 -21.57 12.54
N THR A 77 4.40 -21.61 13.88
CA THR A 77 4.27 -22.84 14.69
C THR A 77 2.97 -22.89 15.46
N GLY A 78 2.28 -21.77 15.59
CA GLY A 78 1.04 -21.64 16.35
C GLY A 78 -0.20 -22.14 15.63
N ALA A 79 -1.33 -22.07 16.34
CA ALA A 79 -2.64 -22.37 15.81
C ALA A 79 -3.09 -21.33 14.78
N ARG A 80 -3.97 -21.74 13.85
CA ARG A 80 -4.61 -20.79 12.93
C ARG A 80 -5.40 -19.74 13.68
N GLN A 81 -5.38 -18.52 13.15
CA GLN A 81 -6.18 -17.40 13.66
C GLN A 81 -7.16 -16.90 12.62
N LYS A 82 -8.19 -16.22 13.05
CA LYS A 82 -9.16 -15.56 12.17
C LYS A 82 -8.46 -14.57 11.26
N SER A 83 -8.75 -14.64 9.96
CA SER A 83 -8.17 -13.74 8.97
C SER A 83 -8.44 -12.28 9.29
N ALA A 84 -9.60 -11.95 9.83
CA ALA A 84 -9.94 -10.59 10.26
C ALA A 84 -8.97 -10.06 11.34
N ASN A 85 -8.52 -10.88 12.28
CA ASN A 85 -7.53 -10.48 13.28
C ASN A 85 -6.16 -10.21 12.64
N ILE A 86 -5.73 -11.08 11.74
CA ILE A 86 -4.46 -10.92 11.01
C ILE A 86 -4.48 -9.62 10.20
N VAL A 87 -5.58 -9.36 9.47
CA VAL A 87 -5.76 -8.12 8.70
C VAL A 87 -5.69 -6.90 9.61
N GLY A 88 -6.41 -6.92 10.74
CA GLY A 88 -6.39 -5.82 11.70
C GLY A 88 -4.99 -5.53 12.28
N GLN A 89 -4.20 -6.56 12.57
CA GLN A 89 -2.81 -6.36 13.01
C GLN A 89 -1.91 -5.84 11.88
N THR A 90 -2.13 -6.29 10.65
CA THR A 90 -1.37 -5.84 9.49
C THR A 90 -1.63 -4.36 9.17
N MET A 91 -2.84 -3.85 9.41
CA MET A 91 -3.17 -2.43 9.22
C MET A 91 -2.29 -1.49 10.05
N LYS A 92 -1.72 -1.94 11.16
CA LYS A 92 -0.77 -1.14 11.96
C LYS A 92 0.52 -0.82 11.19
N LEU A 93 0.93 -1.70 10.29
CA LEU A 93 2.12 -1.54 9.44
C LEU A 93 1.78 -1.04 8.03
N ASN A 94 0.58 -1.31 7.58
CA ASN A 94 0.10 -0.97 6.24
C ASN A 94 -1.26 -0.25 6.36
N PRO A 95 -1.29 1.07 6.49
CA PRO A 95 -2.51 1.86 6.72
C PRO A 95 -3.33 2.00 5.42
N HIS A 96 -3.60 0.89 4.76
CA HIS A 96 -4.50 0.77 3.61
C HIS A 96 -5.78 0.02 4.03
N GLY A 97 -6.78 0.01 3.16
CA GLY A 97 -8.05 -0.65 3.44
C GLY A 97 -7.89 -2.15 3.75
N ASP A 98 -8.68 -2.65 4.66
CA ASP A 98 -8.73 -4.06 5.08
C ASP A 98 -8.97 -5.02 3.91
N ALA A 99 -9.82 -4.62 2.97
CA ALA A 99 -10.11 -5.41 1.77
C ALA A 99 -8.85 -5.71 0.94
N ALA A 100 -7.98 -4.71 0.72
CA ALA A 100 -6.75 -4.89 -0.05
C ALA A 100 -5.76 -5.83 0.66
N ILE A 101 -5.68 -5.76 1.99
CA ILE A 101 -4.83 -6.64 2.79
C ILE A 101 -5.37 -8.07 2.74
N TYR A 102 -6.69 -8.24 2.87
CA TYR A 102 -7.31 -9.55 2.80
C TYR A 102 -7.19 -10.19 1.41
N GLU A 103 -7.37 -9.42 0.34
CA GLU A 103 -7.14 -9.89 -1.02
C GLU A 103 -5.69 -10.35 -1.24
N THR A 104 -4.73 -9.62 -0.68
CA THR A 104 -3.32 -10.03 -0.69
C THR A 104 -3.12 -11.38 0.02
N MET A 105 -3.78 -11.58 1.16
CA MET A 105 -3.75 -12.86 1.90
C MET A 105 -4.36 -13.99 1.07
N VAL A 106 -5.48 -13.74 0.41
CA VAL A 106 -6.13 -14.72 -0.49
C VAL A 106 -5.19 -15.14 -1.61
N ARG A 107 -4.51 -14.19 -2.25
CA ARG A 107 -3.53 -14.47 -3.31
C ARG A 107 -2.35 -15.30 -2.81
N LEU A 108 -1.86 -15.07 -1.61
CA LEU A 108 -0.78 -15.84 -1.00
C LEU A 108 -1.23 -17.23 -0.49
N ALA A 109 -2.54 -17.45 -0.34
CA ALA A 109 -3.11 -18.72 0.05
C ALA A 109 -3.50 -19.59 -1.15
N THR A 110 -3.87 -18.99 -2.28
CA THR A 110 -4.26 -19.67 -3.52
C THR A 110 -3.06 -19.82 -4.45
N GLY A 111 -2.29 -20.89 -4.26
CA GLY A 111 -1.00 -21.10 -4.92
C GLY A 111 -1.01 -21.45 -6.41
N ASN A 112 -2.16 -21.53 -7.09
CA ASN A 112 -2.21 -22.18 -8.41
C ASN A 112 -2.01 -21.26 -9.62
N GLU A 113 -1.98 -19.94 -9.46
CA GLU A 113 -1.77 -19.01 -10.59
C GLU A 113 -0.40 -18.34 -10.55
N ALA A 114 -0.03 -17.77 -9.42
CA ALA A 114 1.20 -16.97 -9.27
C ALA A 114 2.25 -17.64 -8.38
N LEU A 115 1.86 -18.58 -7.55
CA LEU A 115 2.74 -19.22 -6.58
C LEU A 115 2.78 -20.74 -6.80
N LEU A 116 3.98 -21.27 -6.94
CA LEU A 116 4.20 -22.73 -6.99
C LEU A 116 3.79 -23.40 -5.69
N THR A 117 4.03 -22.73 -4.56
CA THR A 117 3.68 -23.17 -3.23
C THR A 117 3.03 -22.04 -2.45
N PRO A 118 1.86 -22.23 -1.83
CA PRO A 118 1.21 -21.17 -1.05
C PRO A 118 2.01 -20.85 0.21
N PHE A 119 2.17 -19.55 0.48
CA PHE A 119 2.83 -19.06 1.71
C PHE A 119 1.88 -19.01 2.90
N VAL A 120 0.58 -18.96 2.64
CA VAL A 120 -0.46 -18.93 3.67
C VAL A 120 -1.22 -20.26 3.64
N ASP A 121 -1.18 -20.98 4.76
CA ASP A 121 -2.01 -22.15 4.99
C ASP A 121 -3.38 -21.71 5.50
N SER A 122 -4.38 -21.88 4.67
CA SER A 122 -5.72 -21.35 4.85
C SER A 122 -6.74 -22.42 5.25
N LYS A 123 -7.74 -22.02 6.05
CA LYS A 123 -8.91 -22.82 6.37
C LYS A 123 -10.18 -22.02 6.13
N GLY A 124 -11.11 -22.60 5.39
CA GLY A 124 -12.33 -21.95 4.92
C GLY A 124 -12.31 -21.71 3.42
N ASN A 125 -13.28 -20.93 2.93
CA ASN A 125 -13.36 -20.64 1.50
C ASN A 125 -12.49 -19.43 1.13
N PHE A 126 -11.36 -19.68 0.51
CA PHE A 126 -10.46 -18.68 -0.06
C PHE A 126 -10.62 -18.53 -1.58
N GLY A 127 -11.70 -19.04 -2.13
CA GLY A 127 -11.95 -19.07 -3.57
C GLY A 127 -11.23 -20.22 -4.27
N LYS A 128 -11.61 -20.44 -5.52
CA LYS A 128 -11.01 -21.46 -6.38
C LYS A 128 -10.88 -20.90 -7.78
N TYR A 129 -9.68 -20.89 -8.35
CA TYR A 129 -9.42 -20.29 -9.65
C TYR A 129 -10.11 -21.02 -10.83
N TYR A 130 -10.48 -22.29 -10.66
CA TYR A 130 -11.13 -23.12 -11.69
C TYR A 130 -12.66 -23.15 -11.59
N SER A 131 -13.25 -22.43 -10.65
CA SER A 131 -14.70 -22.41 -10.43
C SER A 131 -15.29 -21.07 -10.86
N GLY A 132 -16.45 -21.09 -11.51
CA GLY A 132 -17.19 -19.88 -11.86
C GLY A 132 -17.58 -19.02 -10.64
N ASP A 133 -17.72 -19.64 -9.47
CA ASP A 133 -17.91 -18.98 -8.17
C ASP A 133 -16.56 -18.79 -7.46
N MET A 134 -15.72 -17.93 -8.02
CA MET A 134 -14.36 -17.68 -7.50
C MET A 134 -14.33 -16.80 -6.24
N SER A 135 -15.48 -16.38 -5.74
CA SER A 135 -15.55 -15.49 -4.59
C SER A 135 -15.08 -16.17 -3.31
N TYR A 136 -14.18 -15.52 -2.61
CA TYR A 136 -13.75 -15.93 -1.28
C TYR A 136 -14.72 -15.43 -0.21
N ALA A 137 -14.83 -16.16 0.89
CA ALA A 137 -15.65 -15.77 2.03
C ALA A 137 -15.05 -14.56 2.76
N ALA A 138 -15.88 -13.80 3.47
CA ALA A 138 -15.40 -12.67 4.27
C ALA A 138 -14.36 -13.11 5.32
N SER A 139 -13.43 -12.23 5.64
CA SER A 139 -12.28 -12.50 6.54
C SER A 139 -12.67 -12.99 7.93
N ARG A 140 -13.89 -12.68 8.38
CA ARG A 140 -14.44 -13.15 9.67
C ARG A 140 -14.76 -14.63 9.72
N TYR A 141 -14.95 -15.27 8.54
CA TYR A 141 -15.30 -16.69 8.45
C TYR A 141 -14.10 -17.60 8.16
N THR A 142 -12.99 -17.03 7.77
CA THR A 142 -11.78 -17.74 7.36
C THR A 142 -10.71 -17.70 8.45
N GLU A 143 -9.84 -18.71 8.42
CA GLU A 143 -8.69 -18.82 9.32
C GLU A 143 -7.43 -19.05 8.51
N ALA A 144 -6.31 -18.51 9.00
CA ALA A 144 -5.03 -18.63 8.32
C ALA A 144 -3.87 -18.78 9.30
N LYS A 145 -2.80 -19.39 8.83
CA LYS A 145 -1.47 -19.42 9.45
C LYS A 145 -0.40 -19.41 8.36
N LEU A 146 0.86 -19.26 8.76
CA LEU A 146 1.97 -19.38 7.82
C LEU A 146 2.19 -20.84 7.42
N SER A 147 2.51 -21.05 6.15
CA SER A 147 2.94 -22.34 5.62
C SER A 147 4.36 -22.66 6.08
N PRO A 148 4.76 -23.95 6.20
CA PRO A 148 6.12 -24.31 6.61
C PRO A 148 7.25 -23.71 5.75
N ILE A 149 6.98 -23.47 4.47
CA ILE A 149 7.94 -22.83 3.56
C ILE A 149 8.33 -21.42 4.03
N CYS A 150 7.47 -20.73 4.76
CA CYS A 150 7.79 -19.42 5.32
C CYS A 150 8.94 -19.46 6.33
N ALA A 151 9.25 -20.61 6.93
CA ALA A 151 10.41 -20.75 7.80
C ALA A 151 11.72 -20.45 7.06
N GLU A 152 11.78 -20.75 5.77
CA GLU A 152 12.96 -20.45 4.94
C GLU A 152 13.05 -18.97 4.58
N VAL A 153 11.92 -18.29 4.46
CA VAL A 153 11.87 -16.84 4.17
C VAL A 153 12.33 -16.00 5.37
N PHE A 154 12.18 -16.53 6.59
CA PHE A 154 12.52 -15.80 7.84
C PHE A 154 13.85 -16.25 8.48
N LYS A 155 14.63 -17.07 7.81
CA LYS A 155 16.01 -17.38 8.20
C LYS A 155 16.96 -16.27 7.79
#